data_b813ab6744ec65eac27ef24bb86c3fb5
#
_entry.id   b813ab6744ec65eac27ef24bb86c3fb5
#
_cell.length_a   1.000
_cell.length_b   1.000
_cell.length_c   1.000
_cell.angle_alpha   90.00
_cell.angle_beta   90.00
_cell.angle_gamma   90.00
#
_symmetry.space_group_name_H-M   'P 1'
#
loop_
_entity.id
_entity.type
_entity.pdbx_description
1 polymer ?
#
loop_
_entity_poly.entity_id
_entity_poly.type
_entity_poly.pdbx_seq_one_letter_code
_entity_poly.pdbx_strand_id
1 'polypeptide(L)'
;MTIYKRIKNTVTALDAAQMYGLNVRSNGMTNCPFHEDHNPSLKLERHFYCFGCHAHGDVIDFVSQLFGVGRYNAAQRIAADFAIYDPPPTHPNPIKNNAEPYRPSAPFCIFLLRDYLHLLWIWRVRYEPTTVTEAPDDRFVEACKNIPIAQNLLDELRDNNPVFQDQALSVLRENENWKKLQDYVNKHKKEVDDCDEGTNNHCA
;
A
#
# COMPACT_ATOMS: atom_id res chain seq x y z
N MET A 1 -1.62 -28.60 -13.06
CA MET A 1 -0.92 -27.31 -13.14
C MET A 1 -0.91 -26.72 -11.73
N THR A 2 0.23 -26.34 -11.16
CA THR A 2 0.29 -25.82 -9.78
C THR A 2 -0.34 -24.45 -9.68
N ILE A 3 -0.87 -24.07 -8.50
CA ILE A 3 -1.43 -22.74 -8.23
C ILE A 3 -0.45 -21.61 -8.60
N TYR A 4 0.84 -21.79 -8.30
CA TYR A 4 1.90 -20.85 -8.66
C TYR A 4 1.98 -20.56 -10.16
N LYS A 5 1.89 -21.62 -10.99
CA LYS A 5 1.96 -21.48 -12.44
C LYS A 5 0.70 -20.81 -13.00
N ARG A 6 -0.48 -21.07 -12.41
CA ARG A 6 -1.71 -20.38 -12.78
C ARG A 6 -1.63 -18.90 -12.46
N ILE A 7 -1.27 -18.56 -11.24
CA ILE A 7 -1.12 -17.15 -10.80
C ILE A 7 -0.20 -16.40 -11.77
N LYS A 8 1.00 -16.92 -12.03
CA LYS A 8 1.97 -16.28 -12.93
C LYS A 8 1.49 -16.13 -14.38
N ASN A 9 0.57 -16.98 -14.81
CA ASN A 9 0.00 -16.89 -16.16
C ASN A 9 -1.20 -15.93 -16.23
N THR A 10 -1.90 -15.70 -15.12
CA THR A 10 -3.16 -14.95 -15.07
C THR A 10 -2.97 -13.54 -14.55
N VAL A 11 -2.07 -13.34 -13.58
CA VAL A 11 -1.87 -12.06 -12.89
C VAL A 11 -0.45 -11.57 -13.10
N THR A 12 -0.31 -10.30 -13.47
CA THR A 12 0.99 -9.63 -13.60
C THR A 12 1.35 -8.90 -12.29
N ALA A 13 2.61 -8.51 -12.14
CA ALA A 13 3.02 -7.65 -11.04
C ALA A 13 2.32 -6.28 -11.10
N LEU A 14 2.03 -5.80 -12.31
CA LEU A 14 1.26 -4.57 -12.52
C LEU A 14 -0.18 -4.70 -12.01
N ASP A 15 -0.87 -5.80 -12.37
CA ASP A 15 -2.24 -6.05 -11.90
C ASP A 15 -2.32 -6.11 -10.37
N ALA A 16 -1.36 -6.81 -9.75
CA ALA A 16 -1.27 -6.89 -8.29
C ALA A 16 -0.99 -5.53 -7.65
N ALA A 17 -0.08 -4.74 -8.22
CA ALA A 17 0.23 -3.41 -7.71
C ALA A 17 -1.00 -2.49 -7.74
N GLN A 18 -1.75 -2.50 -8.84
CA GLN A 18 -2.99 -1.72 -8.97
C GLN A 18 -4.08 -2.21 -8.00
N MET A 19 -4.26 -3.54 -7.88
CA MET A 19 -5.22 -4.14 -6.95
C MET A 19 -4.93 -3.75 -5.50
N TYR A 20 -3.65 -3.70 -5.13
CA TYR A 20 -3.22 -3.34 -3.77
C TYR A 20 -2.97 -1.84 -3.58
N GLY A 21 -3.43 -1.01 -4.50
CA GLY A 21 -3.53 0.43 -4.30
C GLY A 21 -2.30 1.25 -4.70
N LEU A 22 -1.27 0.65 -5.33
CA LEU A 22 -0.14 1.43 -5.82
C LEU A 22 -0.58 2.33 -6.99
N ASN A 23 -0.19 3.60 -6.92
CA ASN A 23 -0.42 4.54 -8.03
C ASN A 23 0.64 4.31 -9.11
N VAL A 24 0.27 3.58 -10.16
CA VAL A 24 1.16 3.23 -11.26
C VAL A 24 0.88 4.16 -12.45
N ARG A 25 1.88 4.89 -12.89
CA ARG A 25 1.81 5.78 -14.05
C ARG A 25 1.56 4.97 -15.34
N SER A 26 1.09 5.63 -16.38
CA SER A 26 0.82 5.01 -17.69
C SER A 26 2.03 4.30 -18.33
N ASN A 27 3.24 4.71 -17.96
CA ASN A 27 4.47 4.07 -18.38
C ASN A 27 4.88 2.85 -17.52
N GLY A 28 4.04 2.42 -16.56
CA GLY A 28 4.30 1.29 -15.66
C GLY A 28 5.29 1.60 -14.54
N MET A 29 5.60 2.88 -14.28
CA MET A 29 6.48 3.30 -13.20
C MET A 29 5.69 3.74 -11.97
N THR A 30 6.21 3.44 -10.79
CA THR A 30 5.68 3.91 -9.50
C THR A 30 6.80 4.08 -8.48
N ASN A 31 6.51 4.73 -7.38
CA ASN A 31 7.43 4.77 -6.25
C ASN A 31 7.54 3.38 -5.63
N CYS A 32 8.76 2.99 -5.27
CA CYS A 32 9.02 1.66 -4.73
C CYS A 32 8.55 1.56 -3.26
N PRO A 33 7.73 0.56 -2.91
CA PRO A 33 7.30 0.37 -1.53
C PRO A 33 8.36 -0.32 -0.65
N PHE A 34 9.49 -0.76 -1.25
CA PHE A 34 10.50 -1.56 -0.57
C PHE A 34 11.68 -0.76 -0.04
N HIS A 35 11.77 0.54 -0.39
CA HIS A 35 12.76 1.49 0.13
C HIS A 35 12.18 2.90 0.10
N GLU A 36 12.85 3.84 0.75
CA GLU A 36 12.48 5.24 0.67
C GLU A 36 12.73 5.76 -0.75
N ASP A 37 11.64 6.11 -1.46
CA ASP A 37 11.67 6.47 -2.87
C ASP A 37 10.93 7.78 -3.12
N HIS A 38 11.67 8.81 -3.51
CA HIS A 38 11.12 10.13 -3.82
C HIS A 38 10.81 10.31 -5.31
N ASN A 39 11.36 9.44 -6.16
CA ASN A 39 11.12 9.45 -7.60
C ASN A 39 10.75 8.05 -8.05
N PRO A 40 9.76 7.87 -8.93
CA PRO A 40 9.36 6.56 -9.40
C PRO A 40 10.52 5.72 -9.92
N SER A 41 10.91 4.71 -9.17
CA SER A 41 12.02 3.82 -9.50
C SER A 41 11.61 2.35 -9.68
N LEU A 42 10.35 2.01 -9.35
CA LEU A 42 9.82 0.66 -9.54
C LEU A 42 9.11 0.54 -10.89
N LYS A 43 9.64 -0.28 -11.76
CA LYS A 43 9.01 -0.69 -13.03
C LYS A 43 8.15 -1.92 -12.80
N LEU A 44 6.91 -1.85 -13.25
CA LEU A 44 5.91 -2.90 -13.15
C LEU A 44 5.40 -3.27 -14.54
N GLU A 45 5.52 -4.54 -14.85
CA GLU A 45 4.97 -5.20 -16.04
C GLU A 45 4.48 -6.60 -15.64
N ARG A 46 4.85 -7.64 -16.38
CA ARG A 46 4.63 -9.03 -15.97
C ARG A 46 5.44 -9.38 -14.71
N HIS A 47 6.64 -8.81 -14.59
CA HIS A 47 7.54 -8.87 -13.45
C HIS A 47 7.75 -7.46 -12.91
N PHE A 48 8.34 -7.35 -11.72
CA PHE A 48 8.75 -6.06 -11.19
C PHE A 48 10.27 -5.96 -11.09
N TYR A 49 10.77 -4.74 -11.25
CA TYR A 49 12.17 -4.40 -11.02
C TYR A 49 12.27 -2.96 -10.49
N CYS A 50 12.98 -2.78 -9.40
CA CYS A 50 13.29 -1.48 -8.84
C CYS A 50 14.71 -1.06 -9.23
N PHE A 51 14.85 0.10 -9.86
CA PHE A 51 16.14 0.66 -10.22
C PHE A 51 16.89 1.29 -9.03
N GLY A 52 16.19 1.57 -7.92
CA GLY A 52 16.78 2.13 -6.70
C GLY A 52 17.37 1.05 -5.78
N CYS A 53 16.56 0.11 -5.33
CA CYS A 53 16.98 -0.93 -4.37
C CYS A 53 17.22 -2.31 -4.99
N HIS A 54 17.08 -2.45 -6.32
CA HIS A 54 17.25 -3.70 -7.07
C HIS A 54 16.30 -4.84 -6.66
N ALA A 55 15.23 -4.57 -5.91
CA ALA A 55 14.19 -5.55 -5.66
C ALA A 55 13.54 -5.96 -6.98
N HIS A 56 13.39 -7.26 -7.20
CA HIS A 56 12.85 -7.80 -8.44
C HIS A 56 12.19 -9.16 -8.21
N GLY A 57 11.37 -9.58 -9.17
CA GLY A 57 10.73 -10.90 -9.12
C GLY A 57 9.45 -10.98 -9.92
N ASP A 58 8.72 -12.06 -9.71
CA ASP A 58 7.38 -12.25 -10.26
C ASP A 58 6.28 -11.67 -9.34
N VAL A 59 5.02 -11.81 -9.75
CA VAL A 59 3.88 -11.31 -8.97
C VAL A 59 3.82 -11.89 -7.56
N ILE A 60 4.24 -13.15 -7.36
CA ILE A 60 4.23 -13.78 -6.05
C ILE A 60 5.34 -13.22 -5.17
N ASP A 61 6.51 -12.94 -5.75
CA ASP A 61 7.61 -12.29 -5.06
C ASP A 61 7.23 -10.86 -4.67
N PHE A 62 6.55 -10.14 -5.57
CA PHE A 62 6.05 -8.80 -5.32
C PHE A 62 5.12 -8.76 -4.10
N VAL A 63 4.08 -9.62 -4.11
CA VAL A 63 3.10 -9.69 -3.02
C VAL A 63 3.72 -10.21 -1.73
N SER A 64 4.65 -11.17 -1.82
CA SER A 64 5.41 -11.67 -0.69
C SER A 64 6.20 -10.56 0.01
N GLN A 65 6.90 -9.72 -0.76
CA GLN A 65 7.67 -8.59 -0.22
C GLN A 65 6.75 -7.46 0.27
N LEU A 66 5.71 -7.13 -0.50
CA LEU A 66 4.77 -6.05 -0.16
C LEU A 66 4.10 -6.29 1.20
N PHE A 67 3.69 -7.53 1.44
CA PHE A 67 2.98 -7.89 2.66
C PHE A 67 3.88 -8.53 3.73
N GLY A 68 5.16 -8.78 3.47
CA GLY A 68 6.07 -9.41 4.41
C GLY A 68 5.67 -10.85 4.76
N VAL A 69 5.07 -11.58 3.80
CA VAL A 69 4.59 -12.96 3.99
C VAL A 69 5.38 -13.95 3.13
N GLY A 70 5.38 -15.22 3.54
CA GLY A 70 5.99 -16.27 2.72
C GLY A 70 5.31 -16.42 1.35
N ARG A 71 6.05 -16.89 0.34
CA ARG A 71 5.54 -17.09 -1.03
C ARG A 71 4.27 -17.93 -1.12
N TYR A 72 4.08 -18.89 -0.22
CA TYR A 72 2.86 -19.70 -0.16
C TYR A 72 1.65 -18.86 0.22
N ASN A 73 1.77 -18.05 1.29
CA ASN A 73 0.71 -17.16 1.75
C ASN A 73 0.41 -16.05 0.73
N ALA A 74 1.46 -15.51 0.07
CA ALA A 74 1.29 -14.57 -1.03
C ALA A 74 0.50 -15.18 -2.19
N ALA A 75 0.81 -16.42 -2.59
CA ALA A 75 0.08 -17.12 -3.64
C ALA A 75 -1.39 -17.39 -3.26
N GLN A 76 -1.66 -17.78 -2.01
CA GLN A 76 -3.03 -17.96 -1.53
C GLN A 76 -3.83 -16.65 -1.54
N ARG A 77 -3.19 -15.56 -1.14
CA ARG A 77 -3.80 -14.22 -1.16
C ARG A 77 -4.13 -13.79 -2.59
N ILE A 78 -3.18 -13.88 -3.51
CA ILE A 78 -3.43 -13.55 -4.93
C ILE A 78 -4.56 -14.42 -5.49
N ALA A 79 -4.57 -15.71 -5.18
CA ALA A 79 -5.62 -16.61 -5.65
C ALA A 79 -7.01 -16.20 -5.15
N ALA A 80 -7.12 -15.75 -3.90
CA ALA A 80 -8.36 -15.27 -3.32
C ALA A 80 -8.78 -13.93 -3.91
N ASP A 81 -7.86 -12.96 -3.97
CA ASP A 81 -8.13 -11.58 -4.38
C ASP A 81 -8.47 -11.49 -5.89
N PHE A 82 -7.86 -12.34 -6.72
CA PHE A 82 -8.11 -12.44 -8.16
C PHE A 82 -9.06 -13.57 -8.56
N ALA A 83 -9.74 -14.21 -7.60
CA ALA A 83 -10.70 -15.30 -7.81
C ALA A 83 -10.12 -16.46 -8.68
N ILE A 84 -8.84 -16.77 -8.51
CA ILE A 84 -8.19 -17.87 -9.24
C ILE A 84 -8.57 -19.17 -8.57
N TYR A 85 -9.45 -19.94 -9.23
CA TYR A 85 -9.89 -21.22 -8.71
C TYR A 85 -8.74 -22.25 -8.77
N ASP A 86 -8.41 -22.82 -7.60
CA ASP A 86 -7.57 -23.99 -7.49
C ASP A 86 -8.46 -25.17 -7.06
N PRO A 87 -8.67 -26.22 -7.92
CA PRO A 87 -9.43 -27.37 -7.48
C PRO A 87 -8.75 -27.98 -6.24
N PRO A 88 -9.52 -28.46 -5.26
CA PRO A 88 -8.95 -29.00 -4.04
C PRO A 88 -7.93 -30.09 -4.39
N PRO A 89 -6.79 -30.11 -3.69
CA PRO A 89 -5.76 -31.14 -3.94
C PRO A 89 -6.35 -32.54 -3.74
N THR A 90 -6.07 -33.43 -4.67
CA THR A 90 -6.53 -34.83 -4.64
C THR A 90 -5.98 -35.64 -3.45
N HIS A 91 -5.04 -35.08 -2.71
CA HIS A 91 -4.54 -35.59 -1.44
C HIS A 91 -4.63 -34.48 -0.38
N PRO A 92 -5.39 -34.68 0.71
CA PRO A 92 -5.40 -33.76 1.82
C PRO A 92 -4.04 -33.81 2.53
N ASN A 93 -3.13 -32.94 2.16
CA ASN A 93 -2.03 -32.60 3.06
C ASN A 93 -2.69 -31.93 4.27
N PRO A 94 -2.52 -32.39 5.51
CA PRO A 94 -3.10 -31.72 6.65
C PRO A 94 -2.47 -30.34 6.74
N ILE A 95 -3.20 -29.36 6.23
CA ILE A 95 -2.85 -27.95 6.41
C ILE A 95 -2.95 -27.74 7.91
N LYS A 96 -1.80 -27.60 8.56
CA LYS A 96 -1.75 -27.01 9.89
C LYS A 96 -2.32 -25.60 9.71
N ASN A 97 -3.59 -25.43 10.06
CA ASN A 97 -4.27 -24.14 10.12
C ASN A 97 -3.70 -23.28 11.26
N ASN A 98 -2.41 -23.06 11.22
CA ASN A 98 -1.78 -21.96 11.93
C ASN A 98 -1.72 -20.79 10.94
N ALA A 99 -2.89 -20.35 10.47
CA ALA A 99 -2.98 -19.01 9.86
C ALA A 99 -2.77 -18.03 11.00
N GLU A 100 -1.52 -17.69 11.27
CA GLU A 100 -1.25 -16.48 12.05
C GLU A 100 -1.97 -15.32 11.36
N PRO A 101 -2.66 -14.48 12.12
CA PRO A 101 -3.30 -13.31 11.55
C PRO A 101 -2.25 -12.52 10.75
N TYR A 102 -2.64 -12.12 9.54
CA TYR A 102 -1.77 -11.33 8.67
C TYR A 102 -1.18 -10.12 9.45
N ARG A 103 0.14 -10.02 9.45
CA ARG A 103 0.86 -8.91 10.08
C ARG A 103 1.54 -8.07 8.99
N PRO A 104 1.10 -6.82 8.75
CA PRO A 104 1.73 -5.98 7.75
C PRO A 104 3.21 -5.75 8.07
N SER A 105 4.03 -5.68 7.03
CA SER A 105 5.46 -5.35 7.15
C SER A 105 5.66 -3.84 7.33
N ALA A 106 6.79 -3.42 7.87
CA ALA A 106 7.13 -2.01 8.00
C ALA A 106 7.13 -1.27 6.64
N PRO A 107 7.73 -1.81 5.55
CA PRO A 107 7.66 -1.18 4.24
C PRO A 107 6.22 -0.96 3.73
N PHE A 108 5.34 -1.92 3.95
CA PHE A 108 3.93 -1.77 3.58
C PHE A 108 3.25 -0.65 4.39
N CYS A 109 3.49 -0.61 5.71
CA CYS A 109 2.92 0.42 6.58
C CYS A 109 3.46 1.83 6.23
N ILE A 110 4.74 1.96 5.89
CA ILE A 110 5.34 3.20 5.41
C ILE A 110 4.66 3.68 4.13
N PHE A 111 4.47 2.79 3.16
CA PHE A 111 3.78 3.11 1.92
C PHE A 111 2.34 3.59 2.20
N LEU A 112 1.59 2.86 2.99
CA LEU A 112 0.21 3.19 3.32
C LEU A 112 0.07 4.53 4.05
N LEU A 113 0.96 4.83 5.00
CA LEU A 113 0.97 6.11 5.72
C LEU A 113 1.34 7.28 4.81
N ARG A 114 2.23 7.08 3.83
CA ARG A 114 2.55 8.10 2.83
C ARG A 114 1.35 8.47 1.97
N ASP A 115 0.62 7.47 1.49
CA ASP A 115 -0.60 7.69 0.69
C ASP A 115 -1.66 8.40 1.52
N TYR A 116 -1.82 8.02 2.79
CA TYR A 116 -2.73 8.70 3.70
C TYR A 116 -2.32 10.15 3.96
N LEU A 117 -1.05 10.40 4.24
CA LEU A 117 -0.52 11.76 4.41
C LEU A 117 -0.72 12.61 3.17
N HIS A 118 -0.51 12.05 1.98
CA HIS A 118 -0.74 12.76 0.72
C HIS A 118 -2.20 13.18 0.58
N LEU A 119 -3.15 12.28 0.85
CA LEU A 119 -4.58 12.60 0.89
C LEU A 119 -4.89 13.72 1.88
N LEU A 120 -4.37 13.65 3.10
CA LEU A 120 -4.61 14.66 4.14
C LEU A 120 -4.03 16.02 3.77
N TRP A 121 -2.85 16.08 3.13
CA TRP A 121 -2.25 17.33 2.65
C TRP A 121 -3.08 17.97 1.53
N ILE A 122 -3.62 17.17 0.60
CA ILE A 122 -4.55 17.66 -0.42
C ILE A 122 -5.79 18.27 0.25
N TRP A 123 -6.35 17.58 1.22
CA TRP A 123 -7.54 18.07 1.93
C TRP A 123 -7.27 19.33 2.73
N ARG A 124 -6.11 19.42 3.38
CA ARG A 124 -5.73 20.62 4.14
C ARG A 124 -5.64 21.85 3.25
N VAL A 125 -5.12 21.72 2.04
CA VAL A 125 -5.00 22.84 1.10
C VAL A 125 -6.33 23.13 0.41
N ARG A 126 -7.03 22.12 -0.04
CA ARG A 126 -8.24 22.26 -0.86
C ARG A 126 -9.45 22.76 -0.07
N TYR A 127 -9.56 22.42 1.18
CA TYR A 127 -10.70 22.71 2.05
C TYR A 127 -10.36 23.70 3.17
N GLU A 128 -9.25 24.42 3.04
CA GLU A 128 -8.91 25.50 3.98
C GLU A 128 -9.98 26.59 3.96
N PRO A 129 -10.53 26.98 5.13
CA PRO A 129 -11.56 28.03 5.20
C PRO A 129 -10.97 29.36 4.69
N THR A 130 -11.70 30.05 3.81
CA THR A 130 -11.26 31.31 3.19
C THR A 130 -11.39 32.49 4.13
N THR A 131 -12.25 32.36 5.16
CA THR A 131 -12.50 33.42 6.16
C THR A 131 -12.57 32.86 7.56
N VAL A 132 -12.26 33.67 8.57
CA VAL A 132 -12.27 33.28 9.99
C VAL A 132 -13.69 32.92 10.49
N THR A 133 -14.72 33.39 9.80
CA THR A 133 -16.13 33.16 10.17
C THR A 133 -16.75 31.95 9.47
N GLU A 134 -16.06 31.36 8.52
CA GLU A 134 -16.49 30.16 7.81
C GLU A 134 -16.32 28.93 8.67
N ALA A 135 -17.35 28.08 8.75
CA ALA A 135 -17.23 26.80 9.40
C ALA A 135 -16.28 25.91 8.59
N PRO A 136 -15.25 25.32 9.22
CA PRO A 136 -14.31 24.50 8.49
C PRO A 136 -14.98 23.22 7.97
N ASP A 137 -14.60 22.81 6.75
CA ASP A 137 -15.01 21.52 6.19
C ASP A 137 -14.47 20.37 7.05
N ASP A 138 -15.23 19.29 7.20
CA ASP A 138 -14.84 18.13 8.02
C ASP A 138 -13.51 17.51 7.57
N ARG A 139 -13.22 17.55 6.28
CA ARG A 139 -11.95 17.04 5.71
C ARG A 139 -10.75 17.91 6.10
N PHE A 140 -10.93 19.22 6.15
CA PHE A 140 -9.90 20.13 6.66
C PHE A 140 -9.62 19.85 8.15
N VAL A 141 -10.67 19.69 8.95
CA VAL A 141 -10.54 19.38 10.38
C VAL A 141 -9.85 18.03 10.58
N GLU A 142 -10.23 17.02 9.79
CA GLU A 142 -9.59 15.70 9.80
C GLU A 142 -8.12 15.79 9.43
N ALA A 143 -7.78 16.52 8.38
CA ALA A 143 -6.41 16.73 7.95
C ALA A 143 -5.56 17.39 9.03
N CYS A 144 -6.03 18.47 9.63
CA CYS A 144 -5.32 19.15 10.72
C CYS A 144 -5.06 18.26 11.92
N LYS A 145 -6.00 17.36 12.22
CA LYS A 145 -5.94 16.43 13.35
C LYS A 145 -5.00 15.26 13.13
N ASN A 146 -5.05 14.67 11.93
CA ASN A 146 -4.40 13.40 11.65
C ASN A 146 -3.02 13.53 10.99
N ILE A 147 -2.68 14.64 10.35
CA ILE A 147 -1.33 14.86 9.79
C ILE A 147 -0.24 14.65 10.85
N PRO A 148 -0.27 15.28 12.04
CA PRO A 148 0.79 15.06 13.03
C PRO A 148 0.89 13.62 13.50
N ILE A 149 -0.24 12.94 13.64
CA ILE A 149 -0.30 11.54 14.10
C ILE A 149 0.34 10.61 13.06
N ALA A 150 -0.06 10.78 11.80
CA ALA A 150 0.45 9.97 10.70
C ALA A 150 1.94 10.24 10.42
N GLN A 151 2.39 11.49 10.56
CA GLN A 151 3.82 11.84 10.46
C GLN A 151 4.62 11.17 11.56
N ASN A 152 4.18 11.24 12.81
CA ASN A 152 4.88 10.60 13.94
C ASN A 152 5.02 9.09 13.73
N LEU A 153 3.94 8.41 13.33
CA LEU A 153 3.98 6.98 13.03
C LEU A 153 4.93 6.66 11.88
N LEU A 154 4.98 7.51 10.85
CA LEU A 154 5.87 7.34 9.72
C LEU A 154 7.34 7.52 10.12
N ASP A 155 7.64 8.51 10.96
CA ASP A 155 8.98 8.77 11.47
C ASP A 155 9.47 7.63 12.38
N GLU A 156 8.61 7.11 13.25
CA GLU A 156 8.91 5.94 14.09
C GLU A 156 9.19 4.68 13.24
N LEU A 157 8.43 4.46 12.15
CA LEU A 157 8.67 3.34 11.23
C LEU A 157 9.98 3.45 10.45
N ARG A 158 10.49 4.67 10.26
CA ARG A 158 11.75 4.94 9.55
C ARG A 158 12.95 5.02 10.49
N ASP A 159 12.72 5.08 11.79
CA ASP A 159 13.80 5.12 12.76
C ASP A 159 14.61 3.83 12.70
N ASN A 160 15.93 3.95 12.90
CA ASN A 160 16.82 2.79 12.97
C ASN A 160 16.68 2.00 14.27
N ASN A 161 15.94 2.51 15.26
CA ASN A 161 15.69 1.85 16.53
C ASN A 161 14.51 0.87 16.40
N PRO A 162 14.74 -0.44 16.54
CA PRO A 162 13.70 -1.45 16.40
C PRO A 162 12.55 -1.29 17.39
N VAL A 163 12.78 -0.66 18.55
CA VAL A 163 11.75 -0.44 19.57
C VAL A 163 10.68 0.53 19.06
N PHE A 164 11.08 1.62 18.41
CA PHE A 164 10.12 2.58 17.83
C PHE A 164 9.37 1.97 16.64
N GLN A 165 10.08 1.22 15.79
CA GLN A 165 9.43 0.49 14.69
C GLN A 165 8.37 -0.50 15.19
N ASP A 166 8.68 -1.28 16.24
CA ASP A 166 7.72 -2.24 16.80
C ASP A 166 6.53 -1.54 17.47
N GLN A 167 6.72 -0.39 18.09
CA GLN A 167 5.64 0.42 18.66
C GLN A 167 4.68 0.90 17.56
N ALA A 168 5.19 1.53 16.52
CA ALA A 168 4.38 2.00 15.41
C ALA A 168 3.66 0.85 14.69
N LEU A 169 4.34 -0.28 14.47
CA LEU A 169 3.74 -1.48 13.90
C LEU A 169 2.63 -2.06 14.78
N SER A 170 2.78 -2.00 16.11
CA SER A 170 1.77 -2.50 17.04
C SER A 170 0.47 -1.70 16.93
N VAL A 171 0.56 -0.36 16.84
CA VAL A 171 -0.60 0.53 16.66
C VAL A 171 -1.34 0.22 15.35
N LEU A 172 -0.60 0.01 14.27
CA LEU A 172 -1.18 -0.29 12.95
C LEU A 172 -1.77 -1.70 12.88
N ARG A 173 -1.20 -2.66 13.61
CA ARG A 173 -1.68 -4.05 13.67
C ARG A 173 -2.87 -4.23 14.59
N GLU A 174 -3.00 -3.37 15.60
CA GLU A 174 -4.09 -3.42 16.57
C GLU A 174 -5.44 -3.26 15.85
N ASN A 175 -6.39 -4.16 16.14
CA ASN A 175 -7.74 -4.15 15.55
C ASN A 175 -7.78 -3.98 14.02
N GLU A 176 -6.74 -4.46 13.32
CA GLU A 176 -6.57 -4.31 11.87
C GLU A 176 -6.62 -2.84 11.39
N ASN A 177 -6.08 -1.90 12.16
CA ASN A 177 -6.08 -0.48 11.83
C ASN A 177 -5.48 -0.21 10.44
N TRP A 178 -4.42 -0.94 10.06
CA TRP A 178 -3.82 -0.85 8.74
C TRP A 178 -4.81 -1.14 7.62
N LYS A 179 -5.72 -2.10 7.82
CA LYS A 179 -6.73 -2.47 6.82
C LYS A 179 -7.80 -1.39 6.69
N LYS A 180 -8.28 -0.87 7.82
CA LYS A 180 -9.22 0.26 7.85
C LYS A 180 -8.63 1.48 7.15
N LEU A 181 -7.34 1.75 7.40
CA LEU A 181 -6.62 2.85 6.76
C LEU A 181 -6.46 2.62 5.26
N GLN A 182 -6.15 1.39 4.83
CA GLN A 182 -6.05 1.03 3.41
C GLN A 182 -7.39 1.21 2.69
N ASP A 183 -8.47 0.71 3.28
CA ASP A 183 -9.83 0.84 2.73
C ASP A 183 -10.24 2.33 2.63
N TYR A 184 -9.85 3.13 3.64
CA TYR A 184 -10.09 4.55 3.68
C TYR A 184 -9.36 5.31 2.57
N VAL A 185 -8.06 5.08 2.42
CA VAL A 185 -7.24 5.67 1.35
C VAL A 185 -7.77 5.27 -0.02
N ASN A 186 -8.08 4.01 -0.23
CA ASN A 186 -8.62 3.51 -1.50
C ASN A 186 -9.98 4.15 -1.86
N LYS A 187 -10.82 4.40 -0.87
CA LYS A 187 -12.13 5.07 -1.06
C LYS A 187 -11.95 6.49 -1.59
N HIS A 188 -10.93 7.22 -1.13
CA HIS A 188 -10.68 8.61 -1.48
C HIS A 188 -9.59 8.79 -2.56
N LYS A 189 -9.11 7.69 -3.16
CA LYS A 189 -8.03 7.71 -4.15
C LYS A 189 -8.33 8.61 -5.35
N LYS A 190 -9.57 8.66 -5.83
CA LYS A 190 -9.97 9.53 -6.94
C LYS A 190 -9.74 11.02 -6.65
N GLU A 191 -9.89 11.43 -5.39
CA GLU A 191 -9.66 12.83 -4.99
C GLU A 191 -8.18 13.21 -5.10
N VAL A 192 -7.27 12.22 -4.98
CA VAL A 192 -5.82 12.38 -5.13
C VAL A 192 -5.45 12.42 -6.60
N ASP A 193 -5.97 11.48 -7.40
CA ASP A 193 -5.66 11.35 -8.84
C ASP A 193 -6.10 12.61 -9.62
N ASP A 194 -7.27 13.19 -9.30
CA ASP A 194 -7.78 14.44 -9.90
C ASP A 194 -6.87 15.65 -9.62
N CYS A 195 -6.04 15.61 -8.57
CA CYS A 195 -5.11 16.69 -8.24
C CYS A 195 -3.78 16.57 -9.01
N ASP A 196 -3.29 15.36 -9.24
CA ASP A 196 -2.05 15.14 -9.98
C ASP A 196 -2.19 15.48 -11.48
N GLU A 197 -3.39 15.34 -12.05
CA GLU A 197 -3.68 15.74 -13.44
C GLU A 197 -3.94 17.25 -13.59
N GLY A 198 -4.35 17.93 -12.51
CA GLY A 198 -4.69 19.37 -12.50
C GLY A 198 -3.52 20.32 -12.24
N THR A 199 -2.36 19.86 -11.81
CA THR A 199 -1.25 20.72 -11.36
C THR A 199 -0.33 21.22 -12.46
N ASN A 200 -0.78 21.33 -13.72
CA ASN A 200 -0.03 22.16 -14.69
C ASN A 200 -0.42 23.65 -14.66
N ASN A 201 -1.29 24.12 -13.76
CA ASN A 201 -1.73 25.51 -13.83
C ASN A 201 -1.99 26.27 -12.51
N HIS A 202 -1.59 25.86 -11.33
CA HIS A 202 -1.67 26.77 -10.16
C HIS A 202 -0.95 26.18 -8.93
N CYS A 203 0.38 26.23 -8.94
CA CYS A 203 1.19 26.32 -7.74
C CYS A 203 2.38 27.24 -8.07
N ALA A 204 2.13 28.54 -8.03
CA ALA A 204 3.14 29.56 -7.94
C ALA A 204 3.04 30.18 -6.55
#